data_4b37be06b207f1aaf4de4a1104d62587
#
_entry.id   4b37be06b207f1aaf4de4a1104d62587
#
_cell.length_a   1.000
_cell.length_b   1.000
_cell.length_c   1.000
_cell.angle_alpha   90.00
_cell.angle_beta   90.00
_cell.angle_gamma   90.00
#
_symmetry.space_group_name_H-M   'P 1'
#
loop_
_entity.id
_entity.type
_entity.pdbx_description
1 polymer ?
#
loop_
_entity_poly.entity_id
_entity_poly.type
_entity_poly.pdbx_seq_one_letter_code
_entity_poly.pdbx_strand_id
1 'polypeptide(L)'
;MFGQLIATLKKSPKTIVFTEGTDPRILEASARLLSGNFLKPVLVGNPEEIAAAAEDAGFNIRGAEIADPANYPEMDAMVEQMVELRKGKMTPEQCRDALKKGNYFGTMLVKMGVADCLLGGATYSTADTVRPALQLIKTKPGSNIVSSCFIMVRPAASGENEVLAMADCAINIKPTEDELVEICRETVECAKIFGVDPKVAFLSYSTLGSGKGEDVDKMRNACEKAKAEMPNTPIGGEFQFDAAVSPVVAKTKHISDSVGGHANTFIFPDIIAGNIGYKIAQRLGNFDAYGPILLGLNAPINDLSRGCNAQEVYSMAIITAALA
;
A
#
# COMPACT_ATOMS: atom_id res chain seq x y z
N MET A 1 14.79 4.06 7.68
CA MET A 1 13.63 4.09 6.78
C MET A 1 12.79 5.34 6.98
N PHE A 2 11.97 5.51 8.03
CA PHE A 2 11.07 6.68 8.20
C PHE A 2 11.76 8.03 8.18
N GLY A 3 12.95 8.18 8.75
CA GLY A 3 13.69 9.44 8.70
C GLY A 3 13.96 9.94 7.27
N GLN A 4 14.23 9.05 6.33
CA GLN A 4 14.45 9.38 4.92
C GLN A 4 13.13 9.80 4.24
N LEU A 5 12.03 9.08 4.48
CA LEU A 5 10.71 9.43 3.96
C LEU A 5 10.27 10.80 4.49
N ILE A 6 10.40 11.05 5.79
CA ILE A 6 10.08 12.35 6.40
C ILE A 6 10.96 13.47 5.82
N ALA A 7 12.24 13.23 5.60
CA ALA A 7 13.13 14.22 4.98
C ALA A 7 12.71 14.58 3.56
N THR A 8 12.20 13.61 2.79
CA THR A 8 11.64 13.84 1.45
C THR A 8 10.34 14.63 1.55
N LEU A 9 9.43 14.25 2.43
CA LEU A 9 8.14 14.93 2.63
C LEU A 9 8.31 16.37 3.15
N LYS A 10 9.34 16.66 3.97
CA LYS A 10 9.66 18.03 4.40
C LYS A 10 10.05 18.96 3.24
N LYS A 11 10.63 18.41 2.17
CA LYS A 11 10.97 19.19 0.96
C LYS A 11 9.77 19.43 0.07
N SER A 12 8.80 18.53 0.07
CA SER A 12 7.56 18.60 -0.70
C SER A 12 6.40 18.07 0.13
N PRO A 13 5.86 18.89 1.06
CA PRO A 13 4.75 18.49 1.91
C PRO A 13 3.52 18.09 1.11
N LYS A 14 2.89 16.98 1.51
CA LYS A 14 1.71 16.42 0.86
C LYS A 14 0.47 16.62 1.71
N THR A 15 -0.69 16.70 1.03
CA THR A 15 -2.01 16.73 1.67
C THR A 15 -2.58 15.33 1.69
N ILE A 16 -2.94 14.84 2.88
CA ILE A 16 -3.48 13.49 3.08
C ILE A 16 -4.90 13.54 3.67
N VAL A 17 -5.81 12.82 3.05
CA VAL A 17 -7.19 12.66 3.55
C VAL A 17 -7.28 11.49 4.52
N PHE A 18 -7.89 11.71 5.67
CA PHE A 18 -8.35 10.68 6.60
C PHE A 18 -9.88 10.63 6.59
N THR A 19 -10.43 9.49 6.29
CA THR A 19 -11.87 9.31 6.04
C THR A 19 -12.71 9.15 7.31
N GLU A 20 -12.07 8.96 8.48
CA GLU A 20 -12.72 8.80 9.78
C GLU A 20 -12.22 9.87 10.77
N GLY A 21 -12.61 11.12 10.53
CA GLY A 21 -12.08 12.30 11.25
C GLY A 21 -12.34 12.32 12.77
N THR A 22 -13.29 11.55 13.27
CA THR A 22 -13.61 11.46 14.71
C THR A 22 -12.91 10.30 15.42
N ASP A 23 -12.23 9.39 14.70
CA ASP A 23 -11.55 8.25 15.29
C ASP A 23 -10.32 8.71 16.11
N PRO A 24 -10.19 8.35 17.39
CA PRO A 24 -9.12 8.83 18.27
C PRO A 24 -7.71 8.46 17.77
N ARG A 25 -7.56 7.32 17.06
CA ARG A 25 -6.27 6.91 16.46
C ARG A 25 -5.87 7.83 15.31
N ILE A 26 -6.85 8.27 14.51
CA ILE A 26 -6.67 9.25 13.42
C ILE A 26 -6.34 10.62 14.00
N LEU A 27 -7.03 11.05 15.05
CA LEU A 27 -6.80 12.33 15.73
C LEU A 27 -5.39 12.40 16.34
N GLU A 28 -4.96 11.33 17.04
CA GLU A 28 -3.59 11.25 17.57
C GLU A 28 -2.54 11.30 16.46
N ALA A 29 -2.70 10.48 15.41
CA ALA A 29 -1.78 10.47 14.28
C ALA A 29 -1.73 11.84 13.59
N SER A 30 -2.87 12.49 13.38
CA SER A 30 -2.96 13.83 12.76
C SER A 30 -2.27 14.90 13.59
N ALA A 31 -2.44 14.90 14.92
CA ALA A 31 -1.74 15.83 15.81
C ALA A 31 -0.22 15.67 15.72
N ARG A 32 0.28 14.43 15.63
CA ARG A 32 1.71 14.14 15.46
C ARG A 32 2.24 14.56 14.09
N LEU A 33 1.47 14.35 13.02
CA LEU A 33 1.82 14.76 11.65
C LEU A 33 1.91 16.29 11.55
N LEU A 34 0.96 17.02 12.13
CA LEU A 34 0.96 18.47 12.22
C LEU A 34 2.18 19.01 12.96
N SER A 35 2.52 18.42 14.11
CA SER A 35 3.71 18.79 14.88
C SER A 35 5.00 18.56 14.09
N GLY A 36 5.03 17.55 13.20
CA GLY A 36 6.17 17.27 12.32
C GLY A 36 6.33 18.24 11.15
N ASN A 37 5.26 18.96 10.80
CA ASN A 37 5.19 19.94 9.71
C ASN A 37 5.68 19.43 8.34
N PHE A 38 5.29 18.19 7.99
CA PHE A 38 5.64 17.56 6.71
C PHE A 38 4.44 16.94 5.99
N LEU A 39 3.28 16.83 6.63
CA LEU A 39 2.00 16.45 6.04
C LEU A 39 0.90 17.41 6.49
N LYS A 40 -0.07 17.62 5.60
CA LYS A 40 -1.27 18.41 5.83
C LYS A 40 -2.48 17.49 5.93
N PRO A 41 -2.96 17.13 7.13
CA PRO A 41 -4.15 16.31 7.29
C PRO A 41 -5.41 17.03 6.88
N VAL A 42 -6.27 16.35 6.12
CA VAL A 42 -7.67 16.69 5.86
C VAL A 42 -8.53 15.64 6.56
N LEU A 43 -9.31 16.04 7.55
CA LEU A 43 -10.18 15.17 8.33
C LEU A 43 -11.60 15.24 7.76
N VAL A 44 -12.14 14.08 7.35
CA VAL A 44 -13.50 14.01 6.81
C VAL A 44 -14.50 13.82 7.94
N GLY A 45 -15.50 14.68 8.00
CA GLY A 45 -16.61 14.60 8.95
C GLY A 45 -17.14 15.97 9.38
N ASN A 46 -18.09 15.96 10.32
CA ASN A 46 -18.67 17.16 10.87
C ASN A 46 -17.64 17.92 11.74
N PRO A 47 -17.43 19.24 11.52
CA PRO A 47 -16.42 20.01 12.26
C PRO A 47 -16.61 20.03 13.78
N GLU A 48 -17.87 20.14 14.25
CA GLU A 48 -18.17 20.17 15.68
C GLU A 48 -17.90 18.83 16.35
N GLU A 49 -18.27 17.71 15.68
CA GLU A 49 -18.01 16.38 16.18
C GLU A 49 -16.50 16.06 16.21
N ILE A 50 -15.76 16.46 15.18
CA ILE A 50 -14.30 16.26 15.14
C ILE A 50 -13.61 17.09 16.23
N ALA A 51 -14.03 18.36 16.42
CA ALA A 51 -13.46 19.21 17.45
C ALA A 51 -13.74 18.64 18.87
N ALA A 52 -14.97 18.22 19.13
CA ALA A 52 -15.33 17.59 20.39
C ALA A 52 -14.56 16.30 20.66
N ALA A 53 -14.46 15.42 19.65
CA ALA A 53 -13.69 14.15 19.76
C ALA A 53 -12.20 14.41 20.02
N ALA A 54 -11.62 15.44 19.39
CA ALA A 54 -10.23 15.81 19.62
C ALA A 54 -9.99 16.38 21.02
N GLU A 55 -10.92 17.18 21.54
CA GLU A 55 -10.88 17.73 22.90
C GLU A 55 -11.00 16.62 23.94
N ASP A 56 -11.99 15.73 23.80
CA ASP A 56 -12.21 14.58 24.67
C ASP A 56 -11.00 13.64 24.73
N ALA A 57 -10.36 13.42 23.59
CA ALA A 57 -9.15 12.60 23.48
C ALA A 57 -7.85 13.33 23.87
N GLY A 58 -7.88 14.65 24.06
CA GLY A 58 -6.73 15.47 24.44
C GLY A 58 -5.73 15.74 23.32
N PHE A 59 -6.15 15.65 22.05
CA PHE A 59 -5.28 15.86 20.89
C PHE A 59 -5.46 17.26 20.27
N ASN A 60 -4.34 17.91 19.98
CA ASN A 60 -4.34 19.21 19.29
C ASN A 60 -4.26 19.01 17.76
N ILE A 61 -5.38 19.21 17.10
CA ILE A 61 -5.50 19.12 15.63
C ILE A 61 -5.53 20.49 14.94
N ARG A 62 -5.10 21.54 15.61
CA ARG A 62 -5.05 22.89 15.04
C ARG A 62 -4.12 22.93 13.83
N GLY A 63 -4.67 23.30 12.66
CA GLY A 63 -3.96 23.28 11.39
C GLY A 63 -4.34 22.11 10.48
N ALA A 64 -5.13 21.14 10.94
CA ALA A 64 -5.82 20.22 10.05
C ALA A 64 -6.96 20.94 9.34
N GLU A 65 -7.16 20.61 8.07
CA GLU A 65 -8.37 20.99 7.34
C GLU A 65 -9.49 20.02 7.70
N ILE A 66 -10.72 20.49 7.80
CA ILE A 66 -11.89 19.65 8.00
C ILE A 66 -12.80 19.77 6.78
N ALA A 67 -13.11 18.64 6.16
CA ALA A 67 -13.98 18.56 5.00
C ALA A 67 -15.28 17.84 5.38
N ASP A 68 -16.37 18.59 5.46
CA ASP A 68 -17.69 18.07 5.83
C ASP A 68 -18.49 17.70 4.58
N PRO A 69 -18.78 16.38 4.36
CA PRO A 69 -19.58 15.95 3.23
C PRO A 69 -21.00 16.55 3.20
N ALA A 70 -21.54 16.95 4.35
CA ALA A 70 -22.88 17.53 4.43
C ALA A 70 -22.92 19.01 3.97
N ASN A 71 -21.80 19.73 4.12
CA ASN A 71 -21.70 21.17 3.88
C ASN A 71 -20.52 21.51 2.96
N TYR A 72 -20.09 20.59 2.09
CA TYR A 72 -18.95 20.85 1.20
C TYR A 72 -19.33 21.81 0.08
N PRO A 73 -18.61 22.95 -0.07
CA PRO A 73 -19.01 24.00 -1.02
C PRO A 73 -19.07 23.56 -2.47
N GLU A 74 -18.18 22.64 -2.88
CA GLU A 74 -18.07 22.15 -4.26
C GLU A 74 -18.78 20.80 -4.47
N MET A 75 -19.75 20.45 -3.63
CA MET A 75 -20.45 19.17 -3.69
C MET A 75 -21.12 18.93 -5.05
N ASP A 76 -21.72 19.93 -5.66
CA ASP A 76 -22.39 19.79 -6.95
C ASP A 76 -21.39 19.46 -8.06
N ALA A 77 -20.25 20.17 -8.12
CA ALA A 77 -19.17 19.87 -9.05
C ALA A 77 -18.57 18.46 -8.81
N MET A 78 -18.45 18.04 -7.56
CA MET A 78 -17.99 16.70 -7.19
C MET A 78 -18.97 15.62 -7.69
N VAL A 79 -20.28 15.84 -7.56
CA VAL A 79 -21.32 14.94 -8.09
C VAL A 79 -21.23 14.84 -9.61
N GLU A 80 -21.15 15.96 -10.32
CA GLU A 80 -21.04 15.99 -11.79
C GLU A 80 -19.81 15.19 -12.25
N GLN A 81 -18.65 15.43 -11.66
CA GLN A 81 -17.44 14.69 -12.02
C GLN A 81 -17.54 13.19 -11.69
N MET A 82 -18.19 12.84 -10.57
CA MET A 82 -18.39 11.44 -10.22
C MET A 82 -19.32 10.73 -11.22
N VAL A 83 -20.39 11.39 -11.69
CA VAL A 83 -21.30 10.86 -12.73
C VAL A 83 -20.52 10.56 -14.03
N GLU A 84 -19.66 11.49 -14.48
CA GLU A 84 -18.82 11.29 -15.65
C GLU A 84 -17.88 10.09 -15.48
N LEU A 85 -17.20 10.00 -14.32
CA LEU A 85 -16.30 8.87 -14.00
C LEU A 85 -17.03 7.53 -14.00
N ARG A 86 -18.29 7.50 -13.57
CA ARG A 86 -19.13 6.31 -13.50
C ARG A 86 -19.77 5.92 -14.84
N LYS A 87 -19.69 6.77 -15.86
CA LYS A 87 -20.14 6.49 -17.24
C LYS A 87 -21.57 5.90 -17.29
N GLY A 88 -22.52 6.53 -16.62
CA GLY A 88 -23.91 6.09 -16.57
C GLY A 88 -24.23 4.90 -15.65
N LYS A 89 -23.25 4.39 -14.89
CA LYS A 89 -23.48 3.31 -13.91
C LYS A 89 -24.07 3.79 -12.59
N MET A 90 -24.18 5.10 -12.39
CA MET A 90 -24.79 5.75 -11.22
C MET A 90 -25.51 7.01 -11.67
N THR A 91 -26.69 7.27 -11.10
CA THR A 91 -27.40 8.53 -11.29
C THR A 91 -26.78 9.64 -10.43
N PRO A 92 -27.07 10.93 -10.71
CA PRO A 92 -26.61 12.05 -9.84
C PRO A 92 -27.02 11.88 -8.38
N GLU A 93 -28.24 11.39 -8.11
CA GLU A 93 -28.73 11.14 -6.76
C GLU A 93 -27.93 10.03 -6.07
N GLN A 94 -27.66 8.94 -6.80
CA GLN A 94 -26.83 7.84 -6.29
C GLN A 94 -25.39 8.28 -6.01
N CYS A 95 -24.82 9.15 -6.84
CA CYS A 95 -23.51 9.73 -6.61
C CYS A 95 -23.52 10.60 -5.36
N ARG A 96 -24.52 11.49 -5.22
CA ARG A 96 -24.67 12.34 -4.03
C ARG A 96 -24.83 11.53 -2.75
N ASP A 97 -25.61 10.44 -2.79
CA ASP A 97 -25.76 9.55 -1.63
C ASP A 97 -24.47 8.79 -1.29
N ALA A 98 -23.71 8.38 -2.29
CA ALA A 98 -22.42 7.75 -2.07
C ALA A 98 -21.42 8.73 -1.43
N LEU A 99 -21.43 10.00 -1.85
CA LEU A 99 -20.56 11.05 -1.32
C LEU A 99 -20.85 11.46 0.12
N LYS A 100 -21.97 11.05 0.71
CA LYS A 100 -22.20 11.18 2.16
C LYS A 100 -21.28 10.26 2.98
N LYS A 101 -20.68 9.25 2.35
CA LYS A 101 -19.77 8.31 2.99
C LYS A 101 -18.34 8.82 2.86
N GLY A 102 -17.62 8.88 3.97
CA GLY A 102 -16.25 9.41 4.02
C GLY A 102 -15.28 8.75 3.04
N ASN A 103 -15.41 7.44 2.79
CA ASN A 103 -14.56 6.72 1.84
C ASN A 103 -14.76 7.22 0.38
N TYR A 104 -15.99 7.39 -0.09
CA TYR A 104 -16.27 7.95 -1.43
C TYR A 104 -15.90 9.42 -1.52
N PHE A 105 -16.27 10.20 -0.51
CA PHE A 105 -16.01 11.63 -0.46
C PHE A 105 -14.49 11.91 -0.44
N GLY A 106 -13.76 11.26 0.46
CA GLY A 106 -12.30 11.40 0.54
C GLY A 106 -11.60 10.96 -0.76
N THR A 107 -12.07 9.87 -1.40
CA THR A 107 -11.53 9.44 -2.69
C THR A 107 -11.77 10.50 -3.78
N MET A 108 -12.92 11.18 -3.77
CA MET A 108 -13.20 12.28 -4.71
C MET A 108 -12.35 13.53 -4.42
N LEU A 109 -12.04 13.85 -3.14
CA LEU A 109 -11.09 14.93 -2.84
C LEU A 109 -9.73 14.67 -3.49
N VAL A 110 -9.23 13.42 -3.43
CA VAL A 110 -7.99 13.05 -4.13
C VAL A 110 -8.17 13.13 -5.65
N LYS A 111 -9.29 12.63 -6.18
CA LYS A 111 -9.56 12.66 -7.63
C LYS A 111 -9.65 14.06 -8.21
N MET A 112 -10.17 15.02 -7.44
CA MET A 112 -10.28 16.43 -7.82
C MET A 112 -8.97 17.21 -7.61
N GLY A 113 -7.93 16.58 -7.05
CA GLY A 113 -6.65 17.24 -6.77
C GLY A 113 -6.66 18.16 -5.55
N VAL A 114 -7.68 18.07 -4.70
CA VAL A 114 -7.73 18.80 -3.41
C VAL A 114 -6.71 18.20 -2.42
N ALA A 115 -6.47 16.89 -2.53
CA ALA A 115 -5.45 16.20 -1.75
C ALA A 115 -4.60 15.28 -2.64
N ASP A 116 -3.38 14.97 -2.19
CA ASP A 116 -2.43 14.14 -2.91
C ASP A 116 -2.72 12.64 -2.72
N CYS A 117 -3.22 12.25 -1.54
CA CYS A 117 -3.40 10.85 -1.17
C CYS A 117 -4.47 10.66 -0.07
N LEU A 118 -4.85 9.41 0.17
CA LEU A 118 -5.86 9.05 1.18
C LEU A 118 -5.42 7.84 2.01
N LEU A 119 -5.73 7.89 3.30
CA LEU A 119 -5.62 6.78 4.23
C LEU A 119 -6.94 6.60 4.99
N GLY A 120 -7.54 5.43 4.91
CA GLY A 120 -8.81 5.12 5.58
C GLY A 120 -8.90 3.65 5.95
N GLY A 121 -10.07 3.18 6.43
CA GLY A 121 -10.30 1.77 6.77
C GLY A 121 -10.16 1.41 8.25
N ALA A 122 -9.94 2.39 9.12
CA ALA A 122 -9.86 2.15 10.56
C ALA A 122 -11.17 1.61 11.16
N THR A 123 -12.31 1.90 10.53
CA THR A 123 -13.66 1.52 11.03
C THR A 123 -14.47 0.68 10.04
N TYR A 124 -14.04 0.54 8.80
CA TYR A 124 -14.76 -0.20 7.75
C TYR A 124 -13.86 -1.25 7.07
N SER A 125 -14.41 -2.01 6.12
CA SER A 125 -13.69 -3.11 5.47
C SER A 125 -12.73 -2.62 4.39
N THR A 126 -11.66 -3.39 4.11
CA THR A 126 -10.75 -3.16 2.96
C THR A 126 -11.51 -3.00 1.63
N ALA A 127 -12.61 -3.76 1.44
CA ALA A 127 -13.43 -3.62 0.25
C ALA A 127 -14.08 -2.23 0.12
N ASP A 128 -14.35 -1.56 1.23
CA ASP A 128 -14.93 -0.22 1.23
C ASP A 128 -13.89 0.87 0.95
N THR A 129 -12.60 0.60 1.17
CA THR A 129 -11.48 1.45 0.68
C THR A 129 -11.21 1.18 -0.81
N VAL A 130 -11.08 -0.07 -1.18
CA VAL A 130 -10.65 -0.47 -2.53
C VAL A 130 -11.71 -0.15 -3.59
N ARG A 131 -13.00 -0.31 -3.26
CA ARG A 131 -14.09 -0.09 -4.22
C ARG A 131 -14.14 1.34 -4.78
N PRO A 132 -14.19 2.42 -3.97
CA PRO A 132 -14.13 3.79 -4.50
C PRO A 132 -12.80 4.07 -5.21
N ALA A 133 -11.66 3.55 -4.72
CA ALA A 133 -10.37 3.71 -5.38
C ALA A 133 -10.40 3.16 -6.82
N LEU A 134 -10.87 1.92 -7.02
CA LEU A 134 -11.01 1.32 -8.35
C LEU A 134 -12.03 2.04 -9.24
N GLN A 135 -13.10 2.54 -8.64
CA GLN A 135 -14.18 3.20 -9.39
C GLN A 135 -13.83 4.62 -9.85
N LEU A 136 -13.08 5.37 -9.06
CA LEU A 136 -12.88 6.81 -9.22
C LEU A 136 -11.43 7.16 -9.56
N ILE A 137 -10.46 6.60 -8.86
CA ILE A 137 -9.03 6.82 -9.13
C ILE A 137 -8.57 5.97 -10.33
N LYS A 138 -8.97 4.70 -10.34
CA LYS A 138 -8.58 3.69 -11.34
C LYS A 138 -7.08 3.36 -11.29
N THR A 139 -6.66 2.45 -12.15
CA THR A 139 -5.24 2.13 -12.33
C THR A 139 -4.50 3.24 -13.08
N LYS A 140 -3.23 3.39 -12.77
CA LYS A 140 -2.33 4.30 -13.52
C LYS A 140 -2.08 3.78 -14.93
N PRO A 141 -1.65 4.63 -15.89
CA PRO A 141 -1.26 4.20 -17.22
C PRO A 141 -0.19 3.09 -17.15
N GLY A 142 -0.41 2.00 -17.88
CA GLY A 142 0.49 0.84 -17.90
C GLY A 142 0.25 -0.19 -16.80
N SER A 143 -0.72 0.04 -15.89
CA SER A 143 -1.18 -0.95 -14.92
C SER A 143 -2.61 -1.39 -15.21
N ASN A 144 -2.84 -2.69 -15.24
CA ASN A 144 -4.17 -3.30 -15.48
C ASN A 144 -4.84 -3.73 -14.18
N ILE A 145 -4.04 -3.97 -13.13
CA ILE A 145 -4.51 -4.44 -11.82
C ILE A 145 -4.06 -3.49 -10.70
N VAL A 146 -4.74 -3.63 -9.57
CA VAL A 146 -4.26 -3.13 -8.28
C VAL A 146 -3.68 -4.32 -7.53
N SER A 147 -2.49 -4.15 -6.97
CA SER A 147 -1.83 -5.15 -6.15
C SER A 147 -1.54 -4.64 -4.74
N SER A 148 -0.99 -5.47 -3.90
CA SER A 148 -0.60 -5.08 -2.55
C SER A 148 0.82 -5.50 -2.22
N CYS A 149 1.52 -4.65 -1.45
CA CYS A 149 2.83 -4.97 -0.90
C CYS A 149 2.82 -4.76 0.62
N PHE A 150 3.54 -5.60 1.34
CA PHE A 150 3.94 -5.35 2.73
C PHE A 150 5.43 -5.04 2.77
N ILE A 151 5.79 -3.94 3.43
CA ILE A 151 7.17 -3.65 3.81
C ILE A 151 7.40 -4.18 5.21
N MET A 152 8.29 -5.15 5.32
CA MET A 152 8.65 -5.84 6.55
C MET A 152 9.96 -5.28 7.07
N VAL A 153 9.99 -4.84 8.32
CA VAL A 153 11.17 -4.19 8.90
C VAL A 153 11.51 -4.82 10.24
N ARG A 154 12.76 -5.15 10.46
CA ARG A 154 13.26 -5.51 11.79
C ARG A 154 14.70 -5.01 11.99
N PRO A 155 15.13 -4.79 13.25
CA PRO A 155 16.55 -4.53 13.55
C PRO A 155 17.40 -5.74 13.14
N ALA A 156 18.47 -5.49 12.37
CA ALA A 156 19.47 -6.51 12.08
C ALA A 156 20.65 -6.46 13.05
N ALA A 157 21.39 -7.55 13.15
CA ALA A 157 22.60 -7.63 14.02
C ALA A 157 23.68 -6.62 13.62
N SER A 158 23.67 -6.12 12.39
CA SER A 158 24.56 -5.06 11.90
C SER A 158 24.29 -3.68 12.50
N GLY A 159 23.16 -3.49 13.21
CA GLY A 159 22.70 -2.19 13.71
C GLY A 159 21.85 -1.40 12.69
N GLU A 160 21.79 -1.85 11.45
CA GLU A 160 20.85 -1.33 10.44
C GLU A 160 19.54 -2.11 10.45
N ASN A 161 18.50 -1.56 9.83
CA ASN A 161 17.26 -2.30 9.68
C ASN A 161 17.33 -3.23 8.46
N GLU A 162 16.92 -4.47 8.65
CA GLU A 162 16.57 -5.35 7.54
C GLU A 162 15.18 -4.94 7.02
N VAL A 163 15.10 -4.65 5.73
CA VAL A 163 13.86 -4.23 5.06
C VAL A 163 13.56 -5.19 3.91
N LEU A 164 12.40 -5.82 3.94
CA LEU A 164 11.93 -6.75 2.92
C LEU A 164 10.64 -6.24 2.30
N ALA A 165 10.40 -6.56 1.03
CA ALA A 165 9.12 -6.33 0.36
C ALA A 165 8.46 -7.68 0.03
N MET A 166 7.18 -7.83 0.36
CA MET A 166 6.40 -9.07 0.14
C MET A 166 5.10 -8.77 -0.61
N ALA A 167 4.86 -9.39 -1.76
CA ALA A 167 3.70 -9.17 -2.63
C ALA A 167 3.32 -10.42 -3.47
N ASP A 168 2.05 -10.62 -3.86
CA ASP A 168 0.86 -9.96 -3.33
C ASP A 168 0.37 -10.69 -2.09
N CYS A 169 -0.02 -9.95 -1.07
CA CYS A 169 -0.41 -10.57 0.20
C CYS A 169 -1.86 -10.27 0.62
N ALA A 170 -2.62 -9.43 -0.15
CA ALA A 170 -3.92 -8.98 0.31
C ALA A 170 -4.99 -8.75 -0.78
N ILE A 171 -4.65 -8.69 -2.06
CA ILE A 171 -5.58 -8.29 -3.14
C ILE A 171 -5.82 -9.39 -4.17
N ASN A 172 -4.77 -9.90 -4.83
CA ASN A 172 -4.91 -10.81 -5.96
C ASN A 172 -4.91 -12.28 -5.49
N ILE A 173 -6.07 -12.95 -5.62
CA ILE A 173 -6.27 -14.30 -5.05
C ILE A 173 -5.41 -15.33 -5.80
N LYS A 174 -5.49 -15.38 -7.12
CA LYS A 174 -4.74 -16.27 -8.01
C LYS A 174 -4.27 -15.50 -9.24
N PRO A 175 -3.18 -14.73 -9.12
CA PRO A 175 -2.70 -13.95 -10.25
C PRO A 175 -2.21 -14.85 -11.39
N THR A 176 -2.47 -14.40 -12.61
CA THR A 176 -1.91 -14.97 -13.84
C THR A 176 -0.42 -14.64 -13.96
N GLU A 177 0.27 -15.24 -14.94
CA GLU A 177 1.68 -14.91 -15.22
C GLU A 177 1.90 -13.42 -15.46
N ASP A 178 1.04 -12.80 -16.28
CA ASP A 178 1.16 -11.38 -16.63
C ASP A 178 0.85 -10.47 -15.44
N GLU A 179 -0.14 -10.84 -14.61
CA GLU A 179 -0.43 -10.14 -13.35
C GLU A 179 0.73 -10.26 -12.35
N LEU A 180 1.41 -11.40 -12.27
CA LEU A 180 2.62 -11.58 -11.44
C LEU A 180 3.77 -10.67 -11.90
N VAL A 181 3.91 -10.43 -13.21
CA VAL A 181 4.90 -9.48 -13.75
C VAL A 181 4.53 -8.05 -13.33
N GLU A 182 3.26 -7.66 -13.41
CA GLU A 182 2.79 -6.36 -12.91
C GLU A 182 3.02 -6.21 -11.41
N ILE A 183 2.65 -7.21 -10.60
CA ILE A 183 2.91 -7.24 -9.15
C ILE A 183 4.40 -7.04 -8.88
N CYS A 184 5.27 -7.72 -9.61
CA CYS A 184 6.72 -7.58 -9.48
C CYS A 184 7.16 -6.15 -9.77
N ARG A 185 6.76 -5.57 -10.90
CA ARG A 185 7.12 -4.20 -11.31
C ARG A 185 6.70 -3.18 -10.25
N GLU A 186 5.45 -3.21 -9.84
CA GLU A 186 4.92 -2.29 -8.84
C GLU A 186 5.62 -2.46 -7.47
N THR A 187 5.94 -3.70 -7.09
CA THR A 187 6.65 -3.98 -5.84
C THR A 187 8.09 -3.47 -5.88
N VAL A 188 8.79 -3.61 -7.00
CA VAL A 188 10.14 -3.06 -7.22
C VAL A 188 10.15 -1.55 -7.05
N GLU A 189 9.19 -0.84 -7.66
CA GLU A 189 9.07 0.62 -7.53
C GLU A 189 8.78 1.01 -6.06
N CYS A 190 7.86 0.31 -5.40
CA CYS A 190 7.55 0.53 -3.99
C CYS A 190 8.79 0.31 -3.11
N ALA A 191 9.50 -0.81 -3.26
CA ALA A 191 10.68 -1.14 -2.46
C ALA A 191 11.78 -0.06 -2.53
N LYS A 192 12.00 0.52 -3.72
CA LYS A 192 12.97 1.61 -3.91
C LYS A 192 12.64 2.85 -3.09
N ILE A 193 11.35 3.19 -2.91
CA ILE A 193 10.92 4.34 -2.09
C ILE A 193 11.39 4.16 -0.63
N PHE A 194 11.45 2.91 -0.16
CA PHE A 194 11.93 2.56 1.18
C PHE A 194 13.46 2.39 1.27
N GLY A 195 14.18 2.71 0.20
CA GLY A 195 15.65 2.60 0.16
C GLY A 195 16.14 1.16 -0.02
N VAL A 196 15.28 0.24 -0.43
CA VAL A 196 15.67 -1.13 -0.77
C VAL A 196 16.24 -1.13 -2.19
N ASP A 197 17.39 -1.77 -2.38
CA ASP A 197 17.89 -2.17 -3.71
C ASP A 197 17.32 -3.55 -4.03
N PRO A 198 16.27 -3.64 -4.90
CA PRO A 198 15.48 -4.86 -5.01
C PRO A 198 16.27 -6.01 -5.63
N LYS A 199 16.30 -7.15 -4.92
CA LYS A 199 16.69 -8.47 -5.43
C LYS A 199 15.46 -9.36 -5.35
N VAL A 200 14.80 -9.55 -6.49
CA VAL A 200 13.45 -10.13 -6.54
C VAL A 200 13.49 -11.63 -6.70
N ALA A 201 12.85 -12.35 -5.79
CA ALA A 201 12.65 -13.79 -5.90
C ALA A 201 11.17 -14.12 -6.21
N PHE A 202 10.93 -14.83 -7.31
CA PHE A 202 9.67 -15.49 -7.60
C PHE A 202 9.61 -16.81 -6.82
N LEU A 203 8.70 -16.87 -5.85
CA LEU A 203 8.65 -17.97 -4.88
C LEU A 203 7.82 -19.15 -5.35
N SER A 204 8.28 -20.35 -5.01
CA SER A 204 7.60 -21.60 -5.28
C SER A 204 8.03 -22.66 -4.24
N TYR A 205 7.37 -23.81 -4.25
CA TYR A 205 7.88 -25.01 -3.58
C TYR A 205 8.99 -25.71 -4.39
N SER A 206 9.31 -25.21 -5.58
CA SER A 206 10.37 -25.67 -6.48
C SER A 206 11.54 -24.68 -6.53
N THR A 207 12.74 -25.19 -6.81
CA THR A 207 13.91 -24.39 -7.15
C THR A 207 14.48 -24.90 -8.46
N LEU A 208 14.45 -24.06 -9.51
CA LEU A 208 15.01 -24.33 -10.84
C LEU A 208 14.59 -25.72 -11.39
N GLY A 209 13.29 -26.05 -11.29
CA GLY A 209 12.72 -27.26 -11.83
C GLY A 209 12.84 -28.51 -10.92
N SER A 210 13.19 -28.32 -9.63
CA SER A 210 13.22 -29.43 -8.67
C SER A 210 11.84 -30.04 -8.38
N GLY A 211 10.77 -29.23 -8.56
CA GLY A 211 9.36 -29.65 -8.52
C GLY A 211 8.72 -29.55 -9.90
N LYS A 212 7.53 -30.14 -10.04
CA LYS A 212 6.72 -30.08 -11.28
C LYS A 212 5.27 -29.75 -10.93
N GLY A 213 4.62 -28.98 -11.79
CA GLY A 213 3.21 -28.61 -11.65
C GLY A 213 2.92 -27.26 -12.30
N GLU A 214 1.64 -27.01 -12.54
CA GLU A 214 1.18 -25.77 -13.21
C GLU A 214 1.61 -24.50 -12.46
N ASP A 215 1.58 -24.52 -11.12
CA ASP A 215 2.01 -23.37 -10.31
C ASP A 215 3.53 -23.15 -10.39
N VAL A 216 4.34 -24.21 -10.55
CA VAL A 216 5.80 -24.11 -10.77
C VAL A 216 6.06 -23.45 -12.12
N ASP A 217 5.39 -23.95 -13.17
CA ASP A 217 5.54 -23.42 -14.53
C ASP A 217 5.09 -21.98 -14.61
N LYS A 218 3.96 -21.63 -13.97
CA LYS A 218 3.47 -20.25 -13.82
C LYS A 218 4.53 -19.31 -13.23
N MET A 219 5.12 -19.70 -12.10
CA MET A 219 6.12 -18.85 -11.43
C MET A 219 7.41 -18.73 -12.24
N ARG A 220 7.86 -19.80 -12.90
CA ARG A 220 9.02 -19.76 -13.81
C ARG A 220 8.76 -18.83 -15.00
N ASN A 221 7.63 -19.01 -15.67
CA ASN A 221 7.27 -18.20 -16.84
C ASN A 221 7.12 -16.72 -16.48
N ALA A 222 6.47 -16.41 -15.36
CA ALA A 222 6.34 -15.04 -14.86
C ALA A 222 7.72 -14.44 -14.53
N CYS A 223 8.63 -15.21 -13.93
CA CYS A 223 9.99 -14.78 -13.66
C CYS A 223 10.75 -14.43 -14.94
N GLU A 224 10.69 -15.27 -15.98
CA GLU A 224 11.35 -15.00 -17.27
C GLU A 224 10.76 -13.77 -17.98
N LYS A 225 9.43 -13.60 -17.96
CA LYS A 225 8.77 -12.40 -18.49
C LYS A 225 9.21 -11.14 -17.71
N ALA A 226 9.27 -11.19 -16.39
CA ALA A 226 9.71 -10.07 -15.56
C ALA A 226 11.17 -9.68 -15.81
N LYS A 227 12.07 -10.66 -16.01
CA LYS A 227 13.47 -10.41 -16.40
C LYS A 227 13.55 -9.69 -17.75
N ALA A 228 12.74 -10.10 -18.72
CA ALA A 228 12.71 -9.48 -20.03
C ALA A 228 12.19 -8.03 -19.99
N GLU A 229 11.17 -7.75 -19.16
CA GLU A 229 10.59 -6.42 -18.99
C GLU A 229 11.50 -5.49 -18.18
N MET A 230 12.22 -6.01 -17.19
CA MET A 230 13.05 -5.24 -16.26
C MET A 230 14.52 -5.71 -16.24
N PRO A 231 15.25 -5.58 -17.36
CA PRO A 231 16.60 -6.16 -17.53
C PRO A 231 17.65 -5.59 -16.56
N ASN A 232 17.39 -4.43 -15.96
CA ASN A 232 18.30 -3.77 -15.02
C ASN A 232 17.99 -4.11 -13.55
N THR A 233 16.94 -4.90 -13.27
CA THR A 233 16.57 -5.33 -11.92
C THR A 233 17.01 -6.77 -11.73
N PRO A 234 17.75 -7.10 -10.65
CA PRO A 234 18.07 -8.48 -10.32
C PRO A 234 16.79 -9.28 -9.99
N ILE A 235 16.42 -10.22 -10.84
CA ILE A 235 15.24 -11.08 -10.70
C ILE A 235 15.67 -12.53 -10.83
N GLY A 236 15.24 -13.39 -9.92
CA GLY A 236 15.55 -14.80 -9.91
C GLY A 236 14.34 -15.67 -9.56
N GLY A 237 14.37 -16.93 -9.94
CA GLY A 237 13.28 -17.88 -9.67
C GLY A 237 13.09 -18.87 -10.81
N GLU A 238 12.18 -19.88 -10.64
CA GLU A 238 11.40 -20.04 -9.36
C GLU A 238 12.32 -20.56 -8.25
N PHE A 239 12.15 -20.07 -7.04
CA PHE A 239 12.92 -20.49 -5.86
C PHE A 239 12.02 -20.88 -4.69
N GLN A 240 12.47 -21.90 -3.95
CA GLN A 240 12.00 -22.09 -2.58
C GLN A 240 12.51 -20.94 -1.70
N PHE A 241 11.78 -20.61 -0.65
CA PHE A 241 12.10 -19.46 0.20
C PHE A 241 13.50 -19.56 0.84
N ASP A 242 13.87 -20.75 1.32
CA ASP A 242 15.20 -21.02 1.89
C ASP A 242 16.34 -20.78 0.88
N ALA A 243 16.11 -21.15 -0.38
CA ALA A 243 17.07 -20.92 -1.45
C ALA A 243 17.16 -19.42 -1.86
N ALA A 244 16.06 -18.68 -1.72
CA ALA A 244 16.04 -17.26 -1.98
C ALA A 244 16.83 -16.43 -0.94
N VAL A 245 16.82 -16.84 0.35
CA VAL A 245 17.37 -16.03 1.46
C VAL A 245 18.65 -16.56 2.09
N SER A 246 19.02 -17.83 1.86
CA SER A 246 20.19 -18.45 2.46
C SER A 246 21.29 -18.69 1.44
N PRO A 247 22.45 -18.00 1.53
CA PRO A 247 23.60 -18.25 0.65
C PRO A 247 24.11 -19.69 0.67
N VAL A 248 24.00 -20.36 1.82
CA VAL A 248 24.41 -21.77 1.95
C VAL A 248 23.46 -22.67 1.14
N VAL A 249 22.16 -22.44 1.27
CA VAL A 249 21.16 -23.24 0.52
C VAL A 249 21.26 -22.96 -0.98
N ALA A 250 21.38 -21.70 -1.36
CA ALA A 250 21.56 -21.29 -2.77
C ALA A 250 22.77 -21.99 -3.40
N LYS A 251 23.91 -22.01 -2.70
CA LYS A 251 25.11 -22.72 -3.14
C LYS A 251 24.88 -24.23 -3.29
N THR A 252 24.20 -24.85 -2.33
CA THR A 252 23.88 -26.30 -2.37
C THR A 252 22.96 -26.64 -3.55
N LYS A 253 22.06 -25.72 -3.88
CA LYS A 253 21.13 -25.87 -5.03
C LYS A 253 21.70 -25.35 -6.35
N HIS A 254 22.99 -25.00 -6.38
CA HIS A 254 23.72 -24.51 -7.57
C HIS A 254 23.09 -23.30 -8.24
N ILE A 255 22.49 -22.39 -7.47
CA ILE A 255 21.98 -21.12 -7.99
C ILE A 255 23.18 -20.22 -8.27
N SER A 256 23.27 -19.69 -9.49
CA SER A 256 24.42 -18.88 -9.96
C SER A 256 24.08 -17.41 -10.19
N ASP A 257 22.81 -17.03 -10.07
CA ASP A 257 22.41 -15.61 -10.19
C ASP A 257 22.70 -14.83 -8.90
N SER A 258 22.53 -13.50 -8.99
CA SER A 258 22.81 -12.58 -7.87
C SER A 258 21.67 -12.49 -6.85
N VAL A 259 20.55 -13.18 -7.09
CA VAL A 259 19.35 -13.16 -6.23
C VAL A 259 19.36 -14.30 -5.23
N GLY A 260 19.72 -15.50 -5.67
CA GLY A 260 19.74 -16.69 -4.80
C GLY A 260 20.59 -16.48 -3.56
N GLY A 261 19.98 -16.70 -2.39
CA GLY A 261 20.59 -16.48 -1.07
C GLY A 261 20.63 -15.02 -0.60
N HIS A 262 20.20 -14.05 -1.43
CA HIS A 262 20.31 -12.62 -1.15
C HIS A 262 19.04 -11.83 -1.47
N ALA A 263 17.92 -12.53 -1.73
CA ALA A 263 16.65 -11.89 -2.03
C ALA A 263 16.12 -11.06 -0.86
N ASN A 264 15.55 -9.90 -1.19
CA ASN A 264 14.91 -8.98 -0.25
C ASN A 264 13.52 -8.52 -0.72
N THR A 265 13.12 -8.97 -1.91
CA THR A 265 11.82 -8.68 -2.50
C THR A 265 11.22 -10.00 -2.99
N PHE A 266 10.00 -10.33 -2.53
CA PHE A 266 9.42 -11.65 -2.71
C PHE A 266 8.06 -11.55 -3.41
N ILE A 267 7.93 -12.28 -4.54
CA ILE A 267 6.68 -12.41 -5.28
C ILE A 267 6.10 -13.80 -5.01
N PHE A 268 4.93 -13.83 -4.38
CA PHE A 268 4.22 -15.05 -4.01
C PHE A 268 3.35 -15.57 -5.15
N PRO A 269 3.13 -16.90 -5.26
CA PRO A 269 2.34 -17.49 -6.33
C PRO A 269 0.84 -17.20 -6.24
N ASP A 270 0.35 -16.90 -5.04
CA ASP A 270 -1.04 -16.59 -4.73
C ASP A 270 -1.17 -15.90 -3.36
N ILE A 271 -2.40 -15.41 -3.08
CA ILE A 271 -2.69 -14.70 -1.83
C ILE A 271 -2.55 -15.60 -0.59
N ILE A 272 -2.77 -16.92 -0.73
CA ILE A 272 -2.70 -17.86 0.40
C ILE A 272 -1.26 -17.88 0.92
N ALA A 273 -0.32 -18.11 0.02
CA ALA A 273 1.11 -18.14 0.36
C ALA A 273 1.58 -16.76 0.88
N GLY A 274 1.21 -15.67 0.21
CA GLY A 274 1.61 -14.32 0.59
C GLY A 274 1.04 -13.90 1.94
N ASN A 275 -0.26 -14.09 2.16
CA ASN A 275 -0.94 -13.71 3.40
C ASN A 275 -0.46 -14.51 4.62
N ILE A 276 -0.23 -15.81 4.46
CA ILE A 276 0.33 -16.65 5.52
C ILE A 276 1.80 -16.26 5.76
N GLY A 277 2.57 -16.09 4.69
CA GLY A 277 4.01 -15.82 4.75
C GLY A 277 4.34 -14.53 5.51
N TYR A 278 3.72 -13.39 5.17
CA TYR A 278 4.02 -12.14 5.87
C TYR A 278 3.59 -12.19 7.35
N LYS A 279 2.47 -12.88 7.69
CA LYS A 279 2.03 -13.02 9.08
C LYS A 279 2.97 -13.89 9.91
N ILE A 280 3.53 -14.95 9.32
CA ILE A 280 4.57 -15.76 9.98
C ILE A 280 5.81 -14.91 10.23
N ALA A 281 6.27 -14.16 9.23
CA ALA A 281 7.41 -13.26 9.39
C ALA A 281 7.16 -12.20 10.47
N GLN A 282 5.96 -11.60 10.49
CA GLN A 282 5.56 -10.64 11.51
C GLN A 282 5.55 -11.25 12.91
N ARG A 283 4.84 -12.37 13.09
CA ARG A 283 4.53 -12.91 14.43
C ARG A 283 5.68 -13.75 15.02
N LEU A 284 6.40 -14.49 14.20
CA LEU A 284 7.49 -15.37 14.61
C LEU A 284 8.88 -14.82 14.23
N GLY A 285 8.97 -14.03 13.16
CA GLY A 285 10.22 -13.45 12.68
C GLY A 285 10.55 -12.08 13.28
N ASN A 286 9.70 -11.54 14.18
CA ASN A 286 9.85 -10.23 14.81
C ASN A 286 9.99 -9.07 13.80
N PHE A 287 9.31 -9.16 12.66
CA PHE A 287 9.19 -8.04 11.76
C PHE A 287 8.01 -7.14 12.11
N ASP A 288 8.22 -5.84 12.06
CA ASP A 288 7.13 -4.89 11.92
C ASP A 288 6.62 -4.96 10.46
N ALA A 289 5.31 -5.10 10.28
CA ALA A 289 4.68 -5.21 8.97
C ALA A 289 3.91 -3.93 8.64
N TYR A 290 4.36 -3.20 7.63
CA TYR A 290 3.70 -2.00 7.12
C TYR A 290 2.94 -2.32 5.84
N GLY A 291 1.62 -2.22 5.89
CA GLY A 291 0.74 -2.58 4.78
C GLY A 291 -0.68 -2.98 5.22
N PRO A 292 -1.55 -3.38 4.26
CA PRO A 292 -1.22 -3.48 2.84
C PRO A 292 -1.05 -2.12 2.18
N ILE A 293 0.03 -1.96 1.43
CA ILE A 293 0.26 -0.81 0.56
C ILE A 293 -0.35 -1.15 -0.79
N LEU A 294 -1.36 -0.39 -1.23
CA LEU A 294 -2.01 -0.61 -2.52
C LEU A 294 -1.18 0.02 -3.64
N LEU A 295 -0.88 -0.76 -4.65
CA LEU A 295 -0.03 -0.40 -5.78
C LEU A 295 -0.80 -0.45 -7.09
N GLY A 296 -0.32 0.28 -8.10
CA GLY A 296 -0.95 0.32 -9.42
C GLY A 296 -2.12 1.31 -9.55
N LEU A 297 -2.51 2.02 -8.48
CA LEU A 297 -3.52 3.09 -8.54
C LEU A 297 -2.93 4.39 -9.12
N ASN A 298 -3.76 5.19 -9.79
CA ASN A 298 -3.37 6.49 -10.37
C ASN A 298 -3.19 7.62 -9.32
N ALA A 299 -3.48 7.35 -8.06
CA ALA A 299 -3.10 8.15 -6.90
C ALA A 299 -3.06 7.23 -5.67
N PRO A 300 -2.21 7.52 -4.67
CA PRO A 300 -2.08 6.66 -3.50
C PRO A 300 -3.34 6.69 -2.63
N ILE A 301 -3.98 5.53 -2.53
CA ILE A 301 -5.08 5.26 -1.60
C ILE A 301 -4.67 4.02 -0.82
N ASN A 302 -4.56 4.12 0.49
CA ASN A 302 -4.20 2.98 1.33
C ASN A 302 -5.26 2.66 2.39
N ASP A 303 -5.22 1.42 2.84
CA ASP A 303 -6.18 0.84 3.78
C ASP A 303 -5.53 0.60 5.14
N LEU A 304 -6.29 0.84 6.19
CA LEU A 304 -5.92 0.52 7.57
C LEU A 304 -6.60 -0.78 8.02
N SER A 305 -5.94 -1.52 8.89
CA SER A 305 -6.62 -2.56 9.64
C SER A 305 -7.57 -1.94 10.67
N ARG A 306 -8.76 -2.48 10.85
CA ARG A 306 -9.67 -2.09 11.94
C ARG A 306 -9.06 -2.27 13.34
N GLY A 307 -8.08 -3.15 13.46
CA GLY A 307 -7.30 -3.36 14.68
C GLY A 307 -6.02 -2.53 14.77
N CYS A 308 -5.81 -1.54 13.90
CA CYS A 308 -4.63 -0.69 13.94
C CYS A 308 -4.59 0.19 15.20
N ASN A 309 -3.39 0.59 15.59
CA ASN A 309 -3.16 1.60 16.60
C ASN A 309 -2.72 2.93 15.98
N ALA A 310 -2.64 4.00 16.79
CA ALA A 310 -2.27 5.33 16.32
C ALA A 310 -0.84 5.39 15.71
N GLN A 311 0.09 4.57 16.19
CA GLN A 311 1.43 4.48 15.62
C GLN A 311 1.41 3.88 14.22
N GLU A 312 0.57 2.87 13.99
CA GLU A 312 0.38 2.28 12.65
C GLU A 312 -0.28 3.27 11.71
N VAL A 313 -1.29 4.03 12.15
CA VAL A 313 -1.90 5.12 11.37
C VAL A 313 -0.84 6.16 10.98
N TYR A 314 -0.04 6.63 11.94
CA TYR A 314 1.03 7.59 11.70
C TYR A 314 2.05 7.09 10.68
N SER A 315 2.47 5.84 10.82
CA SER A 315 3.44 5.21 9.92
C SER A 315 2.87 5.04 8.51
N MET A 316 1.63 4.54 8.40
CA MET A 316 0.96 4.36 7.11
C MET A 316 0.65 5.69 6.42
N ALA A 317 0.39 6.77 7.16
CA ALA A 317 0.22 8.10 6.59
C ALA A 317 1.51 8.60 5.91
N ILE A 318 2.66 8.42 6.55
CA ILE A 318 3.97 8.76 5.97
C ILE A 318 4.23 7.93 4.70
N ILE A 319 3.95 6.64 4.77
CA ILE A 319 4.11 5.71 3.63
C ILE A 319 3.22 6.14 2.48
N THR A 320 1.93 6.37 2.74
CA THR A 320 0.95 6.75 1.72
C THR A 320 1.33 8.06 1.03
N ALA A 321 1.77 9.04 1.80
CA ALA A 321 2.21 10.32 1.25
C ALA A 321 3.54 10.22 0.48
N ALA A 322 4.42 9.31 0.84
CA ALA A 322 5.69 9.09 0.12
C ALA A 322 5.50 8.44 -1.25
N LEU A 323 4.34 7.83 -1.51
CA LEU A 323 3.94 7.27 -2.81
C LEU A 323 3.35 8.34 -3.76
N ALA A 324 2.97 9.52 -3.24
CA ALA A 324 2.42 10.64 -3.97
C ALA A 324 3.55 11.57 -4.51
#